data_158bb17d6c67eb91d2c936fa7ddf9345
#
_entry.id   158bb17d6c67eb91d2c936fa7ddf9345
#
_cell.length_a   1.000
_cell.length_b   1.000
_cell.length_c   1.000
_cell.angle_alpha   90.00
_cell.angle_beta   90.00
_cell.angle_gamma   90.00
#
_symmetry.space_group_name_H-M   'P 1'
#
loop_
_entity.id
_entity.type
_entity.pdbx_description
1 polymer ?
#
loop_
_entity_poly.entity_id
_entity_poly.type
_entity_poly.pdbx_seq_one_letter_code
_entity_poly.pdbx_strand_id
1 'polypeptide(L)'
;MEQEDVKPLDPIAEFILQTLEHEALAAPVDIARALGEARRKPAEKPNAWRRFMNPVKQQMLYLAREGRIEIVRKGEVVDPEDFRGVVRIRLKTGS
;
A
#
# COMPACT_ATOMS: atom_id res chain seq x y z
N MET A 1 24.92 16.84 -6.53
CA MET A 1 24.49 16.42 -6.72
C MET A 1 23.57 16.13 -7.08
N GLU A 2 23.25 15.77 -7.39
CA GLU A 2 22.47 15.65 -7.78
C GLU A 2 21.61 14.83 -7.73
N GLN A 3 20.80 14.67 -7.60
CA GLN A 3 20.00 13.96 -7.52
C GLN A 3 19.22 13.79 -8.36
N GLU A 4 19.22 13.71 -8.98
CA GLU A 4 18.59 13.66 -9.80
C GLU A 4 17.74 12.75 -10.19
N ASP A 5 17.39 12.16 -10.59
CA ASP A 5 16.54 11.11 -11.00
C ASP A 5 15.61 10.57 -9.97
N VAL A 6 15.40 11.31 -8.90
CA VAL A 6 14.45 10.91 -7.88
C VAL A 6 13.06 11.19 -8.38
N LYS A 7 12.34 10.16 -8.74
CA LYS A 7 10.96 10.30 -9.13
C LYS A 7 10.11 10.42 -7.88
N PRO A 8 9.14 11.33 -7.87
CA PRO A 8 8.22 11.37 -6.75
C PRO A 8 7.43 10.08 -6.69
N LEU A 9 7.10 9.66 -5.49
CA LEU A 9 6.27 8.48 -5.31
C LEU A 9 4.86 8.76 -5.82
N ASP A 10 4.22 7.72 -6.32
CA ASP A 10 2.80 7.80 -6.62
C ASP A 10 2.05 8.21 -5.34
N PRO A 11 1.05 9.09 -5.45
CA PRO A 11 0.31 9.49 -4.25
C PRO A 11 -0.29 8.33 -3.48
N ILE A 12 -0.65 7.24 -4.15
CA ILE A 12 -1.16 6.07 -3.45
C ILE A 12 -0.05 5.38 -2.68
N ALA A 13 1.16 5.32 -3.24
CA ALA A 13 2.30 4.77 -2.52
C ALA A 13 2.59 5.60 -1.27
N GLU A 14 2.52 6.92 -1.38
CA GLU A 14 2.71 7.79 -0.22
C GLU A 14 1.65 7.53 0.84
N PHE A 15 0.40 7.36 0.41
CA PHE A 15 -0.68 7.08 1.34
C PHE A 15 -0.44 5.77 2.09
N ILE A 16 0.05 4.74 1.38
CA ILE A 16 0.39 3.47 2.01
C ILE A 16 1.46 3.67 3.08
N LEU A 17 2.54 4.37 2.73
CA LEU A 17 3.63 4.58 3.68
C LEU A 17 3.18 5.39 4.88
N GLN A 18 2.36 6.41 4.68
CA GLN A 18 1.85 7.22 5.78
C GLN A 18 0.97 6.38 6.71
N THR A 19 0.14 5.52 6.13
CA THR A 19 -0.70 4.64 6.93
C THR A 19 0.17 3.74 7.82
N LEU A 20 1.24 3.20 7.25
CA LEU A 20 2.09 2.27 7.98
C LEU A 20 2.98 2.97 9.01
N GLU A 21 3.09 4.29 8.98
CA GLU A 21 3.73 5.02 10.06
C GLU A 21 2.91 5.00 11.33
N HIS A 22 1.60 4.82 11.20
CA HIS A 22 0.69 4.84 12.33
C HIS A 22 0.16 3.46 12.69
N GLU A 23 0.28 2.50 11.78
CA GLU A 23 -0.20 1.15 12.01
C GLU A 23 0.92 0.17 11.74
N ALA A 24 1.19 -0.67 12.72
CA ALA A 24 2.27 -1.65 12.58
C ALA A 24 1.98 -2.64 11.46
N LEU A 25 0.71 -2.91 11.20
CA LEU A 25 0.30 -3.91 10.23
C LEU A 25 -1.03 -3.47 9.64
N ALA A 26 -1.16 -3.50 8.33
CA ALA A 26 -2.39 -3.05 7.67
C ALA A 26 -2.80 -4.00 6.57
N ALA A 27 -4.10 -4.14 6.36
CA ALA A 27 -4.61 -4.93 5.26
C ALA A 27 -4.78 -4.02 4.03
N PRO A 28 -4.43 -4.51 2.84
CA PRO A 28 -4.63 -3.70 1.63
C PRO A 28 -6.06 -3.22 1.43
N VAL A 29 -7.04 -4.03 1.81
CA VAL A 29 -8.45 -3.62 1.67
C VAL A 29 -8.77 -2.44 2.56
N ASP A 30 -8.17 -2.39 3.75
CA ASP A 30 -8.41 -1.27 4.66
C ASP A 30 -7.78 0.01 4.12
N ILE A 31 -6.63 -0.12 3.47
CA ILE A 31 -5.98 1.02 2.84
C ILE A 31 -6.83 1.53 1.68
N ALA A 32 -7.37 0.63 0.88
CA ALA A 32 -8.23 1.01 -0.24
C ALA A 32 -9.48 1.73 0.26
N ARG A 33 -10.08 1.25 1.36
CA ARG A 33 -11.24 1.90 1.94
C ARG A 33 -10.91 3.29 2.47
N ALA A 34 -9.79 3.41 3.16
CA ALA A 34 -9.36 4.69 3.70
C ALA A 34 -9.09 5.69 2.57
N LEU A 35 -8.47 5.21 1.50
CA LEU A 35 -8.20 6.04 0.34
C LEU A 35 -9.50 6.48 -0.32
N GLY A 36 -10.46 5.57 -0.43
CA GLY A 36 -11.78 5.88 -0.98
C GLY A 36 -12.50 6.92 -0.16
N GLU A 37 -12.41 6.82 1.19
CA GLU A 37 -13.01 7.82 2.06
C GLU A 37 -12.35 9.18 1.88
N ALA A 38 -11.02 9.19 1.81
CA ALA A 38 -10.28 10.44 1.68
C ALA A 38 -10.57 11.14 0.37
N ARG A 39 -10.92 10.39 -0.66
CA ARG A 39 -11.18 10.94 -1.99
C ARG A 39 -12.64 10.87 -2.40
N ARG A 40 -13.51 10.61 -1.46
CA ARG A 40 -14.92 10.43 -1.74
C ARG A 40 -15.56 11.71 -2.22
N LYS A 41 -16.35 11.59 -3.28
CA LYS A 41 -17.15 12.70 -3.77
C LYS A 41 -18.58 12.54 -3.26
N PRO A 42 -19.31 13.67 -3.08
CA PRO A 42 -20.64 13.59 -2.47
C PRO A 42 -21.61 12.64 -3.16
N ALA A 43 -21.49 12.49 -4.48
CA ALA A 43 -22.43 11.67 -5.23
C ALA A 43 -22.00 10.21 -5.37
N GLU A 44 -20.87 9.82 -4.77
CA GLU A 44 -20.37 8.48 -4.97
C GLU A 44 -21.11 7.46 -4.13
N LYS A 45 -21.23 6.26 -4.67
CA LYS A 45 -21.85 5.15 -3.97
C LYS A 45 -20.95 4.67 -2.83
N PRO A 46 -21.53 4.06 -1.80
CA PRO A 46 -20.72 3.60 -0.65
C PRO A 46 -19.59 2.65 -0.99
N ASN A 47 -19.74 1.86 -2.06
CA ASN A 47 -18.72 0.89 -2.42
C ASN A 47 -17.75 1.40 -3.49
N ALA A 48 -17.76 2.71 -3.77
CA ALA A 48 -16.87 3.26 -4.80
C ALA A 48 -15.39 3.09 -4.46
N TRP A 49 -15.06 2.90 -3.17
CA TRP A 49 -13.68 2.68 -2.74
C TRP A 49 -13.04 1.45 -3.41
N ARG A 50 -13.86 0.53 -3.92
CA ARG A 50 -13.33 -0.70 -4.52
C ARG A 50 -12.47 -0.42 -5.74
N ARG A 51 -12.68 0.71 -6.40
CA ARG A 51 -11.85 1.07 -7.56
C ARG A 51 -10.39 1.30 -7.18
N PHE A 52 -10.11 1.50 -5.88
CA PHE A 52 -8.74 1.70 -5.41
C PHE A 52 -8.01 0.40 -5.10
N MET A 53 -8.70 -0.76 -5.13
CA MET A 53 -8.04 -2.02 -4.80
C MET A 53 -6.88 -2.33 -5.72
N ASN A 54 -7.08 -2.23 -7.05
CA ASN A 54 -5.99 -2.51 -7.97
C ASN A 54 -4.85 -1.50 -7.86
N PRO A 55 -5.11 -0.19 -7.84
CA PRO A 55 -4.01 0.77 -7.63
C PRO A 55 -3.26 0.55 -6.32
N VAL A 56 -3.96 0.25 -5.22
CA VAL A 56 -3.29 -0.03 -3.96
C VAL A 56 -2.41 -1.27 -4.09
N LYS A 57 -2.95 -2.32 -4.69
CA LYS A 57 -2.19 -3.55 -4.88
C LYS A 57 -0.95 -3.32 -5.72
N GLN A 58 -1.07 -2.55 -6.81
CA GLN A 58 0.08 -2.27 -7.66
C GLN A 58 1.14 -1.49 -6.91
N GLN A 59 0.75 -0.50 -6.12
CA GLN A 59 1.71 0.32 -5.41
C GLN A 59 2.34 -0.43 -4.24
N MET A 60 1.59 -1.31 -3.58
CA MET A 60 2.21 -2.11 -2.53
C MET A 60 3.24 -3.08 -3.11
N LEU A 61 2.98 -3.63 -4.30
CA LEU A 61 3.97 -4.50 -4.94
C LEU A 61 5.23 -3.70 -5.29
N TYR A 62 5.05 -2.50 -5.82
CA TYR A 62 6.16 -1.63 -6.14
C TYR A 62 7.00 -1.35 -4.88
N LEU A 63 6.34 -0.96 -3.80
CA LEU A 63 7.05 -0.64 -2.56
C LEU A 63 7.76 -1.86 -1.98
N ALA A 64 7.14 -3.03 -2.10
CA ALA A 64 7.77 -4.25 -1.62
C ALA A 64 9.01 -4.61 -2.43
N ARG A 65 8.92 -4.43 -3.74
CA ARG A 65 10.08 -4.68 -4.62
C ARG A 65 11.21 -3.72 -4.32
N GLU A 66 10.88 -2.49 -3.94
CA GLU A 66 11.87 -1.48 -3.60
C GLU A 66 12.41 -1.64 -2.18
N GLY A 67 11.89 -2.61 -1.44
CA GLY A 67 12.37 -2.86 -0.09
C GLY A 67 11.86 -1.86 0.94
N ARG A 68 10.78 -1.15 0.64
CA ARG A 68 10.22 -0.16 1.55
C ARG A 68 9.20 -0.76 2.50
N ILE A 69 8.52 -1.81 2.07
CA ILE A 69 7.54 -2.52 2.90
C ILE A 69 7.73 -4.01 2.72
N GLU A 70 7.10 -4.76 3.62
CA GLU A 70 7.06 -6.22 3.52
C GLU A 70 5.62 -6.67 3.42
N ILE A 71 5.38 -7.68 2.59
CA ILE A 71 4.08 -8.32 2.49
C ILE A 71 4.14 -9.57 3.35
N VAL A 72 3.16 -9.70 4.26
CA VAL A 72 3.18 -10.73 5.27
C VAL A 72 1.91 -11.58 5.15
N ARG A 73 2.08 -12.88 5.21
CA ARG A 73 0.95 -13.80 5.22
C ARG A 73 1.16 -14.79 6.35
N LYS A 74 0.18 -14.85 7.23
CA LYS A 74 0.23 -15.75 8.40
C LYS A 74 1.52 -15.55 9.20
N GLY A 75 1.91 -14.28 9.34
CA GLY A 75 3.07 -13.93 10.15
C GLY A 75 4.41 -14.07 9.47
N GLU A 76 4.44 -14.48 8.21
CA GLU A 76 5.70 -14.67 7.48
C GLU A 76 5.76 -13.76 6.27
N VAL A 77 6.95 -13.21 6.02
CA VAL A 77 7.17 -12.39 4.84
C VAL A 77 7.09 -13.27 3.60
N VAL A 78 6.34 -12.81 2.60
CA VAL A 78 6.19 -13.54 1.36
C VAL A 78 6.76 -12.74 0.21
N ASP A 79 7.10 -13.46 -0.87
CA ASP A 79 7.65 -12.85 -2.07
C ASP A 79 6.56 -12.01 -2.76
N PRO A 80 6.83 -10.73 -3.05
CA PRO A 80 5.84 -9.91 -3.74
C PRO A 80 5.47 -10.44 -5.12
N GLU A 81 6.33 -11.28 -5.69
CA GLU A 81 6.05 -11.84 -7.01
C GLU A 81 5.24 -13.12 -6.96
N ASP A 82 5.04 -13.70 -5.76
CA ASP A 82 4.48 -15.04 -5.70
C ASP A 82 3.75 -15.26 -4.37
N PHE A 83 2.68 -14.52 -4.15
CA PHE A 83 1.88 -14.74 -2.96
C PHE A 83 0.42 -14.96 -3.34
N ARG A 84 -0.31 -15.59 -2.46
CA ARG A 84 -1.73 -15.85 -2.66
C ARG A 84 -2.48 -15.61 -1.36
N GLY A 85 -3.76 -15.32 -1.53
CA GLY A 85 -4.65 -15.20 -0.38
C GLY A 85 -4.55 -13.86 0.30
N VAL A 86 -5.05 -13.83 1.51
CA VAL A 86 -5.13 -12.60 2.30
C VAL A 86 -3.77 -12.29 2.89
N VAL A 87 -3.32 -11.06 2.69
CA VAL A 87 -2.02 -10.63 3.21
C VAL A 87 -2.19 -9.34 4.01
N ARG A 88 -1.15 -9.03 4.77
CA ARG A 88 -1.00 -7.73 5.44
C ARG A 88 0.30 -7.12 4.97
N ILE A 89 0.45 -5.83 5.19
CA ILE A 89 1.69 -5.15 4.85
C ILE A 89 2.18 -4.38 6.06
N ARG A 90 3.50 -4.16 6.10
CA ARG A 90 4.15 -3.41 7.18
C ARG A 90 5.38 -2.72 6.63
N LEU A 91 5.85 -1.69 7.30
CA LEU A 91 7.11 -1.07 6.92
C LEU A 91 8.24 -2.07 7.13
N LYS A 92 9.17 -2.09 6.20
CA LYS A 92 10.38 -2.87 6.40
C LYS A 92 11.25 -2.12 7.39
N THR A 93 11.55 -2.76 8.51
CA THR A 93 12.42 -2.17 9.50
C THR A 93 13.82 -2.72 9.34
N GLY A 94 14.76 -1.89 9.31
CA GLY A 94 16.02 -2.31 9.44
C GLY A 94 16.88 -2.83 8.80
N SER A 95 17.56 -2.98 8.87
CA SER A 95 18.47 -3.29 8.53
C SER A 95 19.27 -3.81 8.38
#